data_6339cc0e5169ebd6daf3726e6f22746f
#
_entry.id   6339cc0e5169ebd6daf3726e6f22746f
#
_cell.length_a   1.000
_cell.length_b   1.000
_cell.length_c   1.000
_cell.angle_alpha   90.00
_cell.angle_beta   90.00
_cell.angle_gamma   90.00
#
_symmetry.space_group_name_H-M   'P 1'
#
loop_
_entity.id
_entity.type
_entity.pdbx_description
1 polymer ?
#
loop_
_entity_poly.entity_id
_entity_poly.type
_entity_poly.pdbx_seq_one_letter_code
_entity_poly.pdbx_strand_id
1 'polypeptide(L)'
;MRRFRKFLMQACVCLFVATLTFAQTAHSSGDALLSASAGENIARPDALPVGKINEQLAAAKRTLQTQNFSTSAVQLAAFNSTSGQMNVLSIDKDSFLTKGGDYQLVSNLGANLRVKIVRANGVNTSVIVSDAATRRALYPLMVRYPLEKSGNVQPAYYVSAHPALVSEELAASGKGYVSSMLNQAAQSLAADGVHIPSDVIEVASHLVIVEHTDHKRFREENRADIATEVLSLYALNRGDTYRYSVSTAGAGGMIQMIPKTYAAIRANHSSVTLEPDFVSGMQNHANALKAMLLYINDTWKFLQTTDEVKQALSTGTATKTELLAAGYNSNPYRLPNYLANGGSGWRSLIPAETQMYLSIYQSVDSHVEFDRTTTATDDATLTVSPSASLASEATSTLISWVGNLIPRPTLPSISIR
;
A
#
# COMPACT_ATOMS: atom_id res chain seq x y z
N MET A 1 33.45 -72.59 29.81
CA MET A 1 33.63 -73.45 28.56
C MET A 1 33.13 -72.61 27.37
N ARG A 2 34.05 -72.56 26.38
CA ARG A 2 33.82 -72.31 24.90
C ARG A 2 32.98 -71.11 24.55
N ARG A 3 33.60 -69.96 24.13
CA ARG A 3 34.09 -69.67 22.75
C ARG A 3 33.00 -69.91 21.70
N PHE A 4 32.50 -68.80 21.06
CA PHE A 4 32.60 -68.66 19.60
C PHE A 4 32.53 -67.20 19.16
N ARG A 5 33.58 -66.85 18.47
CA ARG A 5 33.74 -65.65 17.62
C ARG A 5 32.94 -65.80 16.35
N LYS A 6 32.55 -64.68 15.76
CA LYS A 6 32.63 -64.38 14.29
C LYS A 6 31.43 -63.54 13.93
N PHE A 7 31.39 -62.63 13.04
CA PHE A 7 32.31 -62.09 12.04
C PHE A 7 31.73 -60.74 11.66
N LEU A 8 32.53 -59.74 11.64
CA LEU A 8 32.23 -58.44 10.97
C LEU A 8 32.15 -58.72 9.47
N MET A 9 31.07 -58.35 8.86
CA MET A 9 31.01 -58.12 7.43
C MET A 9 30.52 -56.73 7.19
N GLN A 10 31.47 -55.85 6.91
CA GLN A 10 31.27 -54.48 6.41
C GLN A 10 30.66 -54.60 5.01
N ALA A 11 29.39 -54.23 4.88
CA ALA A 11 28.83 -53.90 3.58
C ALA A 11 28.78 -52.37 3.49
N CYS A 12 29.76 -51.79 2.79
CA CYS A 12 29.68 -50.44 2.27
C CYS A 12 28.54 -50.36 1.28
N VAL A 13 27.40 -49.86 1.69
CA VAL A 13 26.37 -49.37 0.78
C VAL A 13 26.68 -47.92 0.52
N CYS A 14 27.31 -47.64 -0.61
CA CYS A 14 27.41 -46.28 -1.17
C CYS A 14 26.01 -45.87 -1.56
N LEU A 15 25.33 -45.11 -0.67
CA LEU A 15 24.16 -44.34 -1.02
C LEU A 15 24.64 -43.14 -1.84
N PHE A 16 24.55 -43.24 -3.16
CA PHE A 16 24.53 -42.07 -4.03
C PHE A 16 23.22 -41.33 -3.76
N VAL A 17 23.27 -40.35 -2.87
CA VAL A 17 22.22 -39.32 -2.78
C VAL A 17 22.45 -38.41 -3.97
N ALA A 18 21.74 -38.68 -5.06
CA ALA A 18 21.57 -37.73 -6.13
C ALA A 18 20.72 -36.59 -5.55
N THR A 19 21.37 -35.54 -5.11
CA THR A 19 20.73 -34.25 -4.87
C THR A 19 20.28 -33.71 -6.23
N LEU A 20 19.05 -34.06 -6.61
CA LEU A 20 18.31 -33.28 -7.61
C LEU A 20 18.11 -31.90 -7.00
N THR A 21 19.04 -31.00 -7.28
CA THR A 21 18.76 -29.56 -7.19
C THR A 21 17.70 -29.25 -8.23
N PHE A 22 16.44 -29.30 -7.81
CA PHE A 22 15.40 -28.56 -8.50
C PHE A 22 15.81 -27.10 -8.34
N ALA A 23 16.42 -26.53 -9.36
CA ALA A 23 16.39 -25.11 -9.59
C ALA A 23 14.91 -24.75 -9.78
N GLN A 24 14.20 -24.50 -8.71
CA GLN A 24 12.97 -23.71 -8.76
C GLN A 24 13.41 -22.36 -9.31
N THR A 25 13.23 -22.18 -10.61
CA THR A 25 13.16 -20.85 -11.19
C THR A 25 12.01 -20.18 -10.47
N ALA A 26 12.33 -19.34 -9.50
CA ALA A 26 11.36 -18.45 -8.89
C ALA A 26 10.76 -17.63 -10.04
N HIS A 27 9.58 -18.03 -10.49
CA HIS A 27 8.79 -17.22 -11.41
C HIS A 27 8.46 -15.97 -10.61
N SER A 28 9.00 -14.82 -11.02
CA SER A 28 8.69 -13.57 -10.35
C SER A 28 7.16 -13.36 -10.40
N SER A 29 6.58 -12.78 -9.34
CA SER A 29 5.15 -12.48 -9.27
C SER A 29 4.62 -11.80 -10.54
N GLY A 30 5.45 -10.96 -11.17
CA GLY A 30 5.13 -10.32 -12.44
C GLY A 30 5.06 -11.29 -13.64
N ASP A 31 5.77 -12.44 -13.66
CA ASP A 31 5.70 -13.45 -14.74
C ASP A 31 4.37 -14.19 -14.69
N ALA A 32 3.94 -14.56 -13.49
CA ALA A 32 2.65 -15.18 -13.27
C ALA A 32 1.50 -14.24 -13.67
N LEU A 33 1.59 -12.95 -13.31
CA LEU A 33 0.60 -11.94 -13.66
C LEU A 33 0.55 -11.66 -15.17
N LEU A 34 1.69 -11.59 -15.87
CA LEU A 34 1.72 -11.43 -17.33
C LEU A 34 1.08 -12.63 -18.05
N SER A 35 1.47 -13.83 -17.68
CA SER A 35 0.98 -15.06 -18.30
C SER A 35 -0.50 -15.32 -18.00
N ALA A 36 -0.92 -15.16 -16.75
CA ALA A 36 -2.31 -15.32 -16.33
C ALA A 36 -3.24 -14.27 -16.94
N SER A 37 -2.79 -13.00 -17.04
CA SER A 37 -3.60 -11.90 -17.55
C SER A 37 -3.67 -11.83 -19.06
N ALA A 38 -2.65 -12.35 -19.77
CA ALA A 38 -2.59 -12.27 -21.23
C ALA A 38 -3.46 -13.34 -21.92
N GLY A 39 -3.61 -14.51 -21.31
CA GLY A 39 -4.25 -15.68 -21.98
C GLY A 39 -3.52 -16.14 -23.24
N GLU A 40 -2.33 -15.58 -23.51
CA GLU A 40 -1.47 -15.83 -24.66
C GLU A 40 0.00 -15.73 -24.26
N ASN A 41 0.90 -16.37 -25.03
CA ASN A 41 2.35 -16.24 -24.84
C ASN A 41 2.83 -14.84 -25.24
N ILE A 42 2.84 -13.90 -24.30
CA ILE A 42 3.46 -12.58 -24.45
C ILE A 42 4.87 -12.64 -23.84
N ALA A 43 5.90 -12.40 -24.65
CA ALA A 43 7.27 -12.32 -24.17
C ALA A 43 7.46 -11.06 -23.32
N ARG A 44 8.13 -11.21 -22.17
CA ARG A 44 8.48 -10.06 -21.32
C ARG A 44 9.36 -9.04 -22.06
N PRO A 45 9.28 -7.75 -21.66
CA PRO A 45 10.29 -6.78 -22.07
C PRO A 45 11.63 -7.14 -21.42
N ASP A 46 12.74 -6.71 -22.03
CA ASP A 46 14.05 -6.88 -21.41
C ASP A 46 14.09 -6.17 -20.05
N ALA A 47 14.62 -6.83 -19.01
CA ALA A 47 14.62 -6.31 -17.65
C ALA A 47 15.32 -4.95 -17.56
N LEU A 48 14.72 -4.03 -16.84
CA LEU A 48 15.27 -2.70 -16.57
C LEU A 48 15.55 -2.54 -15.06
N PRO A 49 16.75 -2.09 -14.67
CA PRO A 49 17.02 -1.70 -13.30
C PRO A 49 16.07 -0.59 -12.84
N VAL A 50 15.73 -0.57 -11.53
CA VAL A 50 14.80 0.43 -10.94
C VAL A 50 15.20 1.87 -11.27
N GLY A 51 16.50 2.18 -11.22
CA GLY A 51 17.01 3.50 -11.60
C GLY A 51 16.67 3.88 -13.05
N LYS A 52 16.76 2.90 -13.96
CA LYS A 52 16.42 3.11 -15.37
C LYS A 52 14.91 3.28 -15.57
N ILE A 53 14.09 2.53 -14.82
CA ILE A 53 12.64 2.72 -14.84
C ILE A 53 12.29 4.15 -14.41
N ASN A 54 12.91 4.68 -13.34
CA ASN A 54 12.67 6.04 -12.88
C ASN A 54 13.07 7.11 -13.93
N GLU A 55 14.18 6.91 -14.63
CA GLU A 55 14.57 7.78 -15.75
C GLU A 55 13.51 7.76 -16.87
N GLN A 56 13.03 6.57 -17.21
CA GLN A 56 12.02 6.40 -18.25
C GLN A 56 10.65 6.95 -17.83
N LEU A 57 10.28 6.89 -16.54
CA LEU A 57 9.08 7.54 -16.01
C LEU A 57 9.13 9.06 -16.22
N ALA A 58 10.27 9.68 -15.89
CA ALA A 58 10.47 11.11 -16.12
C ALA A 58 10.42 11.47 -17.63
N ALA A 59 10.99 10.63 -18.49
CA ALA A 59 10.92 10.78 -19.93
C ALA A 59 9.47 10.63 -20.46
N ALA A 60 8.74 9.63 -19.96
CA ALA A 60 7.34 9.40 -20.30
C ALA A 60 6.46 10.61 -19.96
N LYS A 61 6.64 11.19 -18.77
CA LYS A 61 5.93 12.41 -18.37
C LYS A 61 6.20 13.58 -19.31
N ARG A 62 7.47 13.84 -19.62
CA ARG A 62 7.86 14.89 -20.60
C ARG A 62 7.24 14.64 -21.97
N THR A 63 7.33 13.41 -22.47
CA THR A 63 6.75 13.04 -23.77
C THR A 63 5.24 13.26 -23.80
N LEU A 64 4.52 12.85 -22.76
CA LEU A 64 3.07 13.09 -22.67
C LEU A 64 2.72 14.58 -22.60
N GLN A 65 3.55 15.40 -21.94
CA GLN A 65 3.34 16.85 -21.84
C GLN A 65 3.49 17.57 -23.17
N THR A 66 4.29 17.04 -24.12
CA THR A 66 4.46 17.62 -25.45
C THR A 66 3.33 17.26 -26.42
N GLN A 67 2.50 16.25 -26.10
CA GLN A 67 1.34 15.89 -26.91
C GLN A 67 0.17 16.83 -26.65
N ASN A 68 -0.73 16.97 -27.62
CA ASN A 68 -2.00 17.65 -27.42
C ASN A 68 -2.82 16.90 -26.35
N PHE A 69 -3.35 17.62 -25.36
CA PHE A 69 -4.22 17.02 -24.36
C PHE A 69 -5.61 16.74 -24.92
N SER A 70 -6.09 15.51 -24.72
CA SER A 70 -7.46 15.13 -25.06
C SER A 70 -8.32 15.07 -23.79
N THR A 71 -9.52 15.62 -23.86
CA THR A 71 -10.51 15.54 -22.76
C THR A 71 -11.35 14.26 -22.79
N SER A 72 -11.32 13.52 -23.92
CA SER A 72 -12.11 12.29 -24.13
C SER A 72 -11.25 11.02 -24.23
N ALA A 73 -9.93 11.15 -24.42
CA ALA A 73 -9.05 10.00 -24.58
C ALA A 73 -7.94 10.00 -23.53
N VAL A 74 -7.60 8.79 -23.07
CA VAL A 74 -6.43 8.51 -22.24
C VAL A 74 -5.20 8.36 -23.12
N GLN A 75 -4.13 9.02 -22.76
CA GLN A 75 -2.84 8.88 -23.43
C GLN A 75 -1.92 8.02 -22.55
N LEU A 76 -1.32 7.00 -23.15
CA LEU A 76 -0.46 6.03 -22.50
C LEU A 76 0.93 6.08 -23.12
N ALA A 77 1.94 6.40 -22.33
CA ALA A 77 3.34 6.27 -22.72
C ALA A 77 3.83 4.86 -22.43
N ALA A 78 4.31 4.17 -23.46
CA ALA A 78 4.85 2.81 -23.38
C ALA A 78 6.28 2.77 -23.94
N PHE A 79 7.22 2.28 -23.13
CA PHE A 79 8.63 2.19 -23.49
C PHE A 79 8.98 0.82 -24.04
N ASN A 80 9.58 0.80 -25.23
CA ASN A 80 10.12 -0.40 -25.84
C ASN A 80 11.59 -0.54 -25.44
N SER A 81 11.91 -1.49 -24.57
CA SER A 81 13.29 -1.71 -24.08
C SER A 81 14.26 -2.18 -25.15
N THR A 82 13.77 -2.84 -26.21
CA THR A 82 14.60 -3.35 -27.31
C THR A 82 15.02 -2.24 -28.26
N SER A 83 14.10 -1.32 -28.62
CA SER A 83 14.40 -0.21 -29.53
C SER A 83 14.83 1.07 -28.82
N GLY A 84 14.63 1.17 -27.51
CA GLY A 84 14.85 2.38 -26.73
C GLY A 84 13.82 3.49 -26.98
N GLN A 85 12.70 3.21 -27.66
CA GLN A 85 11.73 4.19 -28.07
C GLN A 85 10.58 4.34 -27.07
N MET A 86 10.13 5.58 -26.87
CA MET A 86 8.94 5.92 -26.11
C MET A 86 7.75 6.10 -27.06
N ASN A 87 6.81 5.16 -27.02
CA ASN A 87 5.58 5.20 -27.82
C ASN A 87 4.47 5.86 -27.01
N VAL A 88 3.68 6.72 -27.66
CA VAL A 88 2.46 7.27 -27.07
C VAL A 88 1.26 6.72 -27.82
N LEU A 89 0.35 6.12 -27.07
CA LEU A 89 -0.92 5.60 -27.55
C LEU A 89 -2.06 6.49 -27.06
N SER A 90 -3.07 6.67 -27.87
CA SER A 90 -4.32 7.34 -27.47
C SER A 90 -5.45 6.32 -27.56
N ILE A 91 -6.17 6.16 -26.46
CA ILE A 91 -7.30 5.25 -26.34
C ILE A 91 -8.49 6.01 -25.78
N ASP A 92 -9.66 5.82 -26.37
CA ASP A 92 -10.89 6.40 -25.85
C ASP A 92 -11.11 6.03 -24.39
N LYS A 93 -11.61 6.99 -23.58
CA LYS A 93 -11.74 6.82 -22.11
C LYS A 93 -12.64 5.64 -21.73
N ASP A 94 -13.76 5.44 -22.43
CA ASP A 94 -14.68 4.35 -22.16
C ASP A 94 -14.06 3.00 -22.54
N SER A 95 -13.34 2.95 -23.67
CA SER A 95 -12.55 1.79 -24.08
C SER A 95 -11.47 1.45 -23.05
N PHE A 96 -10.74 2.45 -22.53
CA PHE A 96 -9.73 2.27 -21.49
C PHE A 96 -10.32 1.72 -20.17
N LEU A 97 -11.59 1.99 -19.89
CA LEU A 97 -12.30 1.51 -18.71
C LEU A 97 -13.11 0.22 -18.95
N THR A 98 -13.04 -0.35 -20.15
CA THR A 98 -13.73 -1.61 -20.48
C THR A 98 -12.91 -2.81 -20.02
N LYS A 99 -13.39 -3.52 -18.97
CA LYS A 99 -12.73 -4.72 -18.45
C LYS A 99 -12.57 -5.79 -19.54
N GLY A 100 -11.32 -6.27 -19.72
CA GLY A 100 -10.99 -7.29 -20.72
C GLY A 100 -10.93 -6.75 -22.15
N GLY A 101 -11.06 -5.43 -22.33
CA GLY A 101 -10.89 -4.76 -23.63
C GLY A 101 -9.52 -5.08 -24.24
N ASP A 102 -9.50 -5.24 -25.57
CA ASP A 102 -8.32 -5.64 -26.34
C ASP A 102 -8.31 -4.88 -27.66
N TYR A 103 -7.33 -3.99 -27.81
CA TYR A 103 -7.32 -3.00 -28.89
C TYR A 103 -6.00 -3.01 -29.62
N GLN A 104 -6.06 -2.92 -30.94
CA GLN A 104 -4.89 -2.63 -31.78
C GLN A 104 -4.86 -1.14 -32.08
N LEU A 105 -3.75 -0.49 -31.74
CA LEU A 105 -3.57 0.94 -31.84
C LEU A 105 -2.25 1.25 -32.54
N VAL A 106 -2.23 2.37 -33.26
CA VAL A 106 -1.01 2.89 -33.85
C VAL A 106 -0.43 3.98 -32.95
N SER A 107 0.84 3.85 -32.59
CA SER A 107 1.52 4.84 -31.76
C SER A 107 1.84 6.12 -32.52
N ASN A 108 2.23 7.18 -31.81
CA ASN A 108 2.76 8.41 -32.37
C ASN A 108 3.99 8.21 -33.29
N LEU A 109 4.69 7.07 -33.15
CA LEU A 109 5.85 6.70 -33.99
C LEU A 109 5.49 5.73 -35.11
N GLY A 110 4.20 5.44 -35.33
CA GLY A 110 3.73 4.53 -36.37
C GLY A 110 3.81 3.04 -36.00
N ALA A 111 4.19 2.68 -34.79
CA ALA A 111 4.23 1.28 -34.35
C ALA A 111 2.81 0.74 -34.09
N ASN A 112 2.54 -0.47 -34.61
CA ASN A 112 1.29 -1.20 -34.33
C ASN A 112 1.44 -1.93 -33.00
N LEU A 113 0.69 -1.47 -32.00
CA LEU A 113 0.72 -1.99 -30.63
C LEU A 113 -0.66 -2.51 -30.23
N ARG A 114 -0.67 -3.58 -29.43
CA ARG A 114 -1.88 -4.13 -28.83
C ARG A 114 -1.94 -3.71 -27.37
N VAL A 115 -3.09 -3.21 -26.94
CA VAL A 115 -3.38 -2.81 -25.55
C VAL A 115 -4.48 -3.69 -25.02
N LYS A 116 -4.18 -4.51 -24.00
CA LYS A 116 -5.15 -5.33 -23.29
C LYS A 116 -5.44 -4.74 -21.90
N ILE A 117 -6.71 -4.49 -21.61
CA ILE A 117 -7.12 -4.00 -20.29
C ILE A 117 -7.21 -5.17 -19.33
N VAL A 118 -6.32 -5.21 -18.35
CA VAL A 118 -6.27 -6.26 -17.32
C VAL A 118 -7.27 -5.98 -16.21
N ARG A 119 -7.23 -4.75 -15.69
CA ARG A 119 -8.11 -4.30 -14.61
C ARG A 119 -8.48 -2.85 -14.82
N ALA A 120 -9.75 -2.59 -15.12
CA ALA A 120 -10.28 -1.24 -15.24
C ALA A 120 -10.49 -0.62 -13.85
N ASN A 121 -9.86 0.53 -13.57
CA ASN A 121 -9.97 1.26 -12.31
C ASN A 121 -9.61 2.75 -12.48
N GLY A 122 -10.37 3.48 -13.28
CA GLY A 122 -10.12 4.89 -13.53
C GLY A 122 -8.67 5.15 -13.98
N VAL A 123 -8.01 6.13 -13.35
CA VAL A 123 -6.60 6.44 -13.61
C VAL A 123 -5.66 5.28 -13.30
N ASN A 124 -6.02 4.41 -12.35
CA ASN A 124 -5.26 3.23 -11.94
C ASN A 124 -5.66 1.97 -12.73
N THR A 125 -6.00 2.12 -14.00
CA THR A 125 -6.29 0.98 -14.88
C THR A 125 -5.01 0.27 -15.27
N SER A 126 -4.94 -1.05 -15.00
CA SER A 126 -3.81 -1.90 -15.35
C SER A 126 -3.95 -2.46 -16.75
N VAL A 127 -2.89 -2.38 -17.54
CA VAL A 127 -2.86 -2.82 -18.94
C VAL A 127 -1.61 -3.64 -19.26
N ILE A 128 -1.69 -4.45 -20.31
CA ILE A 128 -0.54 -5.02 -21.01
C ILE A 128 -0.45 -4.33 -22.36
N VAL A 129 0.73 -3.81 -22.70
CA VAL A 129 1.04 -3.29 -24.03
C VAL A 129 2.04 -4.23 -24.69
N SER A 130 1.78 -4.64 -25.91
CA SER A 130 2.68 -5.51 -26.68
C SER A 130 2.78 -5.07 -28.13
N ASP A 131 3.90 -5.34 -28.74
CA ASP A 131 4.07 -5.21 -30.19
C ASP A 131 3.19 -6.24 -30.91
N ALA A 132 2.39 -5.81 -31.87
CA ALA A 132 1.39 -6.65 -32.51
C ALA A 132 2.01 -7.79 -33.36
N ALA A 133 3.21 -7.59 -33.90
CA ALA A 133 3.90 -8.55 -34.75
C ALA A 133 4.75 -9.54 -33.93
N THR A 134 5.54 -9.03 -32.99
CA THR A 134 6.50 -9.83 -32.22
C THR A 134 5.93 -10.41 -30.94
N ARG A 135 4.78 -9.91 -30.49
CA ARG A 135 4.15 -10.21 -29.17
C ARG A 135 5.06 -9.96 -27.97
N ARG A 136 6.07 -9.10 -28.11
CA ARG A 136 6.91 -8.68 -27.02
C ARG A 136 6.23 -7.54 -26.25
N ALA A 137 6.16 -7.65 -24.94
CA ALA A 137 5.59 -6.61 -24.09
C ALA A 137 6.49 -5.37 -24.08
N LEU A 138 5.86 -4.21 -23.98
CA LEU A 138 6.48 -2.92 -23.66
C LEU A 138 6.22 -2.61 -22.18
N TYR A 139 6.98 -1.67 -21.63
CA TYR A 139 6.71 -1.10 -20.31
C TYR A 139 5.66 0.01 -20.40
N PRO A 140 4.40 -0.18 -19.95
CA PRO A 140 3.43 0.89 -19.85
C PRO A 140 3.84 1.76 -18.65
N LEU A 141 4.45 2.91 -18.93
CA LEU A 141 5.10 3.70 -17.88
C LEU A 141 4.17 4.71 -17.22
N MET A 142 3.35 5.41 -18.01
CA MET A 142 2.54 6.49 -17.46
C MET A 142 1.29 6.74 -18.32
N VAL A 143 0.18 6.98 -17.63
CA VAL A 143 -1.03 7.50 -18.27
C VAL A 143 -1.16 8.99 -18.02
N ARG A 144 -1.68 9.72 -19.05
CA ARG A 144 -2.26 11.06 -18.91
C ARG A 144 -3.77 10.90 -19.06
N TYR A 145 -4.44 10.90 -17.92
CA TYR A 145 -5.86 10.61 -17.83
C TYR A 145 -6.69 11.90 -17.76
N PRO A 146 -7.75 12.05 -18.56
CA PRO A 146 -8.64 13.21 -18.50
C PRO A 146 -9.54 13.07 -17.26
N LEU A 147 -9.23 13.86 -16.23
CA LEU A 147 -9.94 13.88 -14.97
C LEU A 147 -10.86 15.07 -14.89
N GLU A 148 -12.13 14.82 -14.59
CA GLU A 148 -13.09 15.86 -14.29
C GLU A 148 -12.93 16.32 -12.84
N LYS A 149 -12.73 17.62 -12.64
CA LYS A 149 -12.66 18.26 -11.33
C LYS A 149 -13.41 19.60 -11.39
N SER A 150 -14.45 19.72 -10.58
CA SER A 150 -15.25 20.95 -10.49
C SER A 150 -15.74 21.48 -11.85
N GLY A 151 -16.23 20.61 -12.72
CA GLY A 151 -16.73 20.94 -14.07
C GLY A 151 -15.66 21.21 -15.11
N ASN A 152 -14.37 21.09 -14.78
CA ASN A 152 -13.26 21.21 -15.72
C ASN A 152 -12.53 19.89 -15.87
N VAL A 153 -12.09 19.57 -17.10
CA VAL A 153 -11.25 18.40 -17.36
C VAL A 153 -9.78 18.82 -17.34
N GLN A 154 -9.00 18.16 -16.48
CA GLN A 154 -7.56 18.43 -16.35
C GLN A 154 -6.76 17.11 -16.44
N PRO A 155 -5.49 17.16 -16.86
CA PRO A 155 -4.65 15.98 -16.97
C PRO A 155 -4.25 15.47 -15.59
N ALA A 156 -4.46 14.19 -15.32
CA ALA A 156 -3.87 13.46 -14.20
C ALA A 156 -2.80 12.51 -14.73
N TYR A 157 -1.60 12.57 -14.15
CA TYR A 157 -0.49 11.68 -14.48
C TYR A 157 -0.36 10.60 -13.43
N TYR A 158 -0.29 9.35 -13.86
CA TYR A 158 -0.24 8.22 -12.93
C TYR A 158 0.43 6.99 -13.56
N VAL A 159 1.06 6.18 -12.72
CA VAL A 159 1.63 4.88 -13.10
C VAL A 159 0.88 3.79 -12.35
N SER A 160 0.18 2.93 -13.09
CA SER A 160 -0.54 1.79 -12.50
C SER A 160 0.40 0.60 -12.28
N ALA A 161 -0.03 -0.35 -11.46
CA ALA A 161 0.65 -1.65 -11.31
C ALA A 161 0.39 -2.51 -12.56
N HIS A 162 1.07 -2.19 -13.63
CA HIS A 162 1.03 -2.97 -14.85
C HIS A 162 1.84 -4.27 -14.67
N PRO A 163 1.39 -5.43 -15.19
CA PRO A 163 2.10 -6.70 -15.02
C PRO A 163 3.58 -6.66 -15.44
N ALA A 164 3.92 -5.85 -16.45
CA ALA A 164 5.31 -5.67 -16.89
C ALA A 164 6.19 -4.86 -15.91
N LEU A 165 5.59 -4.09 -15.01
CA LEU A 165 6.29 -3.24 -14.02
C LEU A 165 6.39 -3.86 -12.64
N VAL A 166 5.45 -4.76 -12.26
CA VAL A 166 5.47 -5.37 -10.92
C VAL A 166 6.65 -6.32 -10.80
N SER A 167 7.54 -6.04 -9.84
CA SER A 167 8.70 -6.88 -9.53
C SER A 167 9.13 -6.77 -8.06
N GLU A 168 9.88 -7.75 -7.57
CA GLU A 168 10.42 -7.73 -6.20
C GLU A 168 11.37 -6.55 -5.97
N GLU A 169 12.16 -6.14 -6.99
CA GLU A 169 13.05 -5.00 -6.88
C GLU A 169 12.28 -3.69 -6.75
N LEU A 170 11.18 -3.54 -7.49
CA LEU A 170 10.30 -2.38 -7.35
C LEU A 170 9.58 -2.39 -6.02
N ALA A 171 9.11 -3.55 -5.55
CA ALA A 171 8.50 -3.67 -4.23
C ALA A 171 9.48 -3.32 -3.11
N ALA A 172 10.72 -3.82 -3.17
CA ALA A 172 11.78 -3.46 -2.23
C ALA A 172 12.09 -1.94 -2.26
N SER A 173 12.13 -1.34 -3.45
CA SER A 173 12.29 0.11 -3.62
C SER A 173 11.10 0.89 -3.04
N GLY A 174 9.88 0.38 -3.18
CA GLY A 174 8.66 0.97 -2.60
C GLY A 174 8.64 0.85 -1.09
N LYS A 175 9.05 -0.29 -0.55
CA LYS A 175 9.21 -0.50 0.89
C LYS A 175 10.20 0.52 1.49
N GLY A 176 11.37 0.66 0.89
CA GLY A 176 12.36 1.66 1.31
C GLY A 176 11.82 3.10 1.22
N TYR A 177 11.04 3.41 0.18
CA TYR A 177 10.38 4.71 0.04
C TYR A 177 9.38 4.97 1.17
N VAL A 178 8.49 4.02 1.49
CA VAL A 178 7.52 4.14 2.60
C VAL A 178 8.23 4.35 3.92
N SER A 179 9.26 3.54 4.23
CA SER A 179 10.06 3.69 5.45
C SER A 179 10.71 5.08 5.55
N SER A 180 11.34 5.55 4.47
CA SER A 180 11.97 6.87 4.43
C SER A 180 10.97 8.00 4.67
N MET A 181 9.79 7.94 4.03
CA MET A 181 8.75 8.96 4.16
C MET A 181 8.13 8.99 5.56
N LEU A 182 7.91 7.82 6.19
CA LEU A 182 7.42 7.73 7.57
C LEU A 182 8.45 8.30 8.56
N ASN A 183 9.73 7.98 8.37
CA ASN A 183 10.80 8.54 9.20
C ASN A 183 10.90 10.06 9.08
N GLN A 184 10.82 10.59 7.86
CA GLN A 184 10.78 12.04 7.63
C GLN A 184 9.55 12.70 8.26
N ALA A 185 8.38 12.06 8.16
CA ALA A 185 7.16 12.56 8.81
C ALA A 185 7.30 12.57 10.33
N ALA A 186 7.83 11.50 10.94
CA ALA A 186 8.07 11.42 12.39
C ALA A 186 9.11 12.44 12.86
N GLN A 187 10.21 12.64 12.12
CA GLN A 187 11.21 13.66 12.42
C GLN A 187 10.63 15.08 12.34
N SER A 188 9.81 15.36 11.32
CA SER A 188 9.12 16.65 11.19
C SER A 188 8.18 16.89 12.37
N LEU A 189 7.42 15.88 12.80
CA LEU A 189 6.54 15.96 13.97
C LEU A 189 7.32 16.18 15.26
N ALA A 190 8.47 15.54 15.42
CA ALA A 190 9.35 15.73 16.56
C ALA A 190 9.89 17.16 16.63
N ALA A 191 10.23 17.77 15.48
CA ALA A 191 10.62 19.18 15.40
C ALA A 191 9.48 20.15 15.79
N ASP A 192 8.23 19.75 15.52
CA ASP A 192 7.01 20.46 15.95
C ASP A 192 6.62 20.13 17.41
N GLY A 193 7.46 19.39 18.17
CA GLY A 193 7.23 19.01 19.56
C GLY A 193 6.34 17.78 19.76
N VAL A 194 6.02 17.04 18.70
CA VAL A 194 5.19 15.83 18.77
C VAL A 194 6.03 14.58 18.53
N HIS A 195 6.35 13.86 19.60
CA HIS A 195 7.09 12.59 19.51
C HIS A 195 6.17 11.43 19.15
N ILE A 196 6.56 10.65 18.13
CA ILE A 196 5.85 9.45 17.67
C ILE A 196 6.65 8.21 18.06
N PRO A 197 6.06 7.28 18.83
CA PRO A 197 6.72 6.01 19.18
C PRO A 197 7.02 5.14 17.96
N SER A 198 8.10 4.35 18.01
CA SER A 198 8.54 3.48 16.91
C SER A 198 7.49 2.45 16.52
N ASP A 199 6.78 1.87 17.47
CA ASP A 199 5.69 0.92 17.23
C ASP A 199 4.47 1.55 16.55
N VAL A 200 4.21 2.85 16.72
CA VAL A 200 3.21 3.60 15.96
C VAL A 200 3.65 3.75 14.50
N ILE A 201 4.94 4.01 14.27
CA ILE A 201 5.51 4.08 12.92
C ILE A 201 5.43 2.72 12.22
N GLU A 202 5.73 1.64 12.94
CA GLU A 202 5.62 0.27 12.44
C GLU A 202 4.18 -0.06 12.02
N VAL A 203 3.18 0.24 12.87
CA VAL A 203 1.76 0.07 12.49
C VAL A 203 1.41 0.88 11.24
N ALA A 204 1.84 2.14 11.16
CA ALA A 204 1.57 2.99 10.01
C ALA A 204 2.17 2.43 8.72
N SER A 205 3.36 1.81 8.77
CA SER A 205 4.02 1.21 7.60
C SER A 205 3.23 0.05 6.99
N HIS A 206 2.54 -0.73 7.80
CA HIS A 206 1.65 -1.79 7.33
C HIS A 206 0.31 -1.23 6.85
N LEU A 207 -0.25 -0.25 7.56
CA LEU A 207 -1.55 0.32 7.22
C LEU A 207 -1.59 0.98 5.85
N VAL A 208 -0.50 1.60 5.38
CA VAL A 208 -0.46 2.16 4.02
C VAL A 208 -0.60 1.09 2.93
N ILE A 209 -0.24 -0.17 3.21
CA ILE A 209 -0.48 -1.29 2.30
C ILE A 209 -1.92 -1.78 2.43
N VAL A 210 -2.41 -1.92 3.66
CA VAL A 210 -3.78 -2.38 3.96
C VAL A 210 -4.82 -1.48 3.30
N GLU A 211 -4.63 -0.16 3.33
CA GLU A 211 -5.55 0.83 2.75
C GLU A 211 -5.68 0.74 1.22
N HIS A 212 -4.74 0.07 0.55
CA HIS A 212 -4.77 -0.15 -0.90
C HIS A 212 -5.01 -1.60 -1.30
N THR A 213 -5.30 -2.47 -0.32
CA THR A 213 -5.63 -3.87 -0.57
C THR A 213 -7.13 -4.04 -0.81
N ASP A 214 -7.49 -4.48 -2.01
CA ASP A 214 -8.89 -4.78 -2.37
C ASP A 214 -9.37 -6.03 -1.63
N HIS A 215 -10.51 -5.94 -0.93
CA HIS A 215 -11.06 -7.02 -0.11
C HIS A 215 -11.45 -8.26 -0.92
N LYS A 216 -11.89 -8.09 -2.18
CA LYS A 216 -12.24 -9.23 -3.04
C LYS A 216 -10.97 -9.93 -3.49
N ARG A 217 -9.98 -9.17 -3.98
CA ARG A 217 -8.68 -9.71 -4.40
C ARG A 217 -7.98 -10.43 -3.24
N PHE A 218 -8.01 -9.87 -2.04
CA PHE A 218 -7.43 -10.48 -0.84
C PHE A 218 -7.99 -11.87 -0.54
N ARG A 219 -9.27 -12.13 -0.87
CA ARG A 219 -9.89 -13.46 -0.72
C ARG A 219 -9.60 -14.41 -1.88
N GLU A 220 -9.36 -13.88 -3.06
CA GLU A 220 -9.32 -14.65 -4.31
C GLU A 220 -7.91 -14.81 -4.90
N GLU A 221 -6.98 -13.91 -4.57
CA GLU A 221 -5.64 -13.86 -5.13
C GLU A 221 -4.54 -14.16 -4.09
N ASN A 222 -3.30 -14.33 -4.55
CA ASN A 222 -2.15 -14.49 -3.66
C ASN A 222 -1.89 -13.17 -2.91
N ARG A 223 -1.81 -13.24 -1.59
CA ARG A 223 -1.70 -12.07 -0.71
C ARG A 223 -0.33 -11.39 -0.79
N ALA A 224 0.74 -12.18 -0.98
CA ALA A 224 2.07 -11.64 -1.16
C ALA A 224 2.17 -10.86 -2.48
N ASP A 225 1.55 -11.37 -3.56
CA ASP A 225 1.52 -10.67 -4.85
C ASP A 225 0.78 -9.33 -4.76
N ILE A 226 -0.30 -9.26 -3.98
CA ILE A 226 -1.02 -8.00 -3.74
C ILE A 226 -0.13 -7.00 -3.00
N ALA A 227 0.59 -7.43 -1.96
CA ALA A 227 1.52 -6.57 -1.23
C ALA A 227 2.67 -6.08 -2.14
N THR A 228 3.26 -6.97 -2.96
CA THR A 228 4.26 -6.64 -3.97
C THR A 228 3.74 -5.61 -4.97
N GLU A 229 2.48 -5.75 -5.43
CA GLU A 229 1.84 -4.78 -6.33
C GLU A 229 1.70 -3.40 -5.67
N VAL A 230 1.19 -3.33 -4.43
CA VAL A 230 1.01 -2.05 -3.72
C VAL A 230 2.35 -1.37 -3.44
N LEU A 231 3.37 -2.12 -3.02
CA LEU A 231 4.70 -1.58 -2.81
C LEU A 231 5.33 -1.10 -4.12
N SER A 232 5.14 -1.82 -5.23
CA SER A 232 5.59 -1.38 -6.55
C SER A 232 4.94 -0.05 -6.95
N LEU A 233 3.63 0.15 -6.65
CA LEU A 233 2.96 1.43 -6.88
C LEU A 233 3.61 2.59 -6.14
N TYR A 234 4.05 2.38 -4.90
CA TYR A 234 4.76 3.40 -4.13
C TYR A 234 6.14 3.73 -4.71
N ALA A 235 6.84 2.74 -5.28
CA ALA A 235 8.10 2.99 -6.00
C ALA A 235 7.89 3.83 -7.26
N LEU A 236 6.79 3.59 -7.98
CA LEU A 236 6.48 4.19 -9.27
C LEU A 236 5.85 5.59 -9.16
N ASN A 237 5.19 5.90 -8.04
CA ASN A 237 4.47 7.16 -7.83
C ASN A 237 4.96 7.87 -6.55
N ARG A 238 6.21 8.30 -6.55
CA ARG A 238 6.82 8.96 -5.39
C ARG A 238 6.41 10.41 -5.26
N GLY A 239 6.36 10.91 -4.03
CA GLY A 239 6.13 12.31 -3.70
C GLY A 239 4.65 12.68 -3.71
N ASP A 240 4.21 13.33 -4.76
CA ASP A 240 2.83 13.75 -4.95
C ASP A 240 2.12 12.76 -5.86
N THR A 241 1.18 12.01 -5.34
CA THR A 241 0.35 11.16 -6.16
C THR A 241 -1.06 11.66 -6.25
N TYR A 242 -1.57 11.50 -7.47
CA TYR A 242 -2.98 11.66 -7.67
C TYR A 242 -3.77 10.73 -6.73
N ARG A 243 -4.93 11.19 -6.30
CA ARG A 243 -5.88 10.47 -5.47
C ARG A 243 -6.23 9.11 -6.07
N TYR A 244 -5.73 8.02 -5.53
CA TYR A 244 -5.90 6.66 -6.07
C TYR A 244 -7.33 6.16 -6.02
N SER A 245 -8.06 6.44 -4.96
CA SER A 245 -9.45 6.09 -4.81
C SER A 245 -10.17 7.14 -4.01
N VAL A 246 -11.46 7.27 -4.28
CA VAL A 246 -12.38 8.12 -3.53
C VAL A 246 -13.51 7.23 -3.10
N SER A 247 -13.58 6.96 -1.80
CA SER A 247 -14.76 6.30 -1.23
C SER A 247 -15.95 7.25 -1.27
N THR A 248 -17.16 6.73 -1.06
CA THR A 248 -18.36 7.56 -0.88
C THR A 248 -18.23 8.54 0.28
N ALA A 249 -17.39 8.23 1.27
CA ALA A 249 -17.02 9.13 2.37
C ALA A 249 -15.95 10.17 1.99
N GLY A 250 -15.44 10.12 0.76
CA GLY A 250 -14.40 11.02 0.27
C GLY A 250 -12.98 10.69 0.75
N ALA A 251 -12.72 9.48 1.28
CA ALA A 251 -11.38 9.05 1.65
C ALA A 251 -10.42 9.12 0.46
N GLY A 252 -9.18 9.52 0.68
CA GLY A 252 -8.23 9.67 -0.41
C GLY A 252 -6.77 9.60 0.01
N GLY A 253 -5.89 9.54 -0.99
CA GLY A 253 -4.44 9.47 -0.85
C GLY A 253 -3.96 8.10 -0.37
N MET A 254 -2.66 8.01 -0.08
CA MET A 254 -2.03 6.76 0.36
C MET A 254 -2.53 6.25 1.72
N ILE A 255 -3.15 7.09 2.52
CA ILE A 255 -3.64 6.76 3.86
C ILE A 255 -5.16 6.62 3.95
N GLN A 256 -5.88 6.83 2.87
CA GLN A 256 -7.35 6.75 2.78
C GLN A 256 -8.10 7.46 3.92
N MET A 257 -7.58 8.60 4.36
CA MET A 257 -8.22 9.41 5.40
C MET A 257 -9.41 10.19 4.83
N ILE A 258 -10.48 10.34 5.64
CA ILE A 258 -11.66 11.14 5.27
C ILE A 258 -11.48 12.62 5.64
N PRO A 259 -12.12 13.57 4.93
CA PRO A 259 -11.98 15.00 5.16
C PRO A 259 -12.25 15.42 6.61
N LYS A 260 -13.28 14.85 7.25
CA LYS A 260 -13.64 15.19 8.63
C LYS A 260 -12.55 14.81 9.63
N THR A 261 -11.96 13.63 9.48
CA THR A 261 -10.85 13.17 10.35
C THR A 261 -9.64 14.08 10.17
N TYR A 262 -9.29 14.42 8.93
CA TYR A 262 -8.20 15.33 8.64
C TYR A 262 -8.39 16.72 9.26
N ALA A 263 -9.59 17.27 9.13
CA ALA A 263 -9.94 18.56 9.74
C ALA A 263 -9.82 18.52 11.28
N ALA A 264 -10.25 17.42 11.92
CA ALA A 264 -10.12 17.24 13.36
C ALA A 264 -8.65 17.14 13.81
N ILE A 265 -7.81 16.42 13.08
CA ILE A 265 -6.38 16.33 13.36
C ILE A 265 -5.73 17.70 13.29
N ARG A 266 -6.03 18.49 12.24
CA ARG A 266 -5.51 19.85 12.10
C ARG A 266 -5.94 20.77 13.24
N ALA A 267 -7.18 20.63 13.71
CA ALA A 267 -7.68 21.44 14.83
C ALA A 267 -7.01 21.08 16.16
N ASN A 268 -6.76 19.77 16.39
CA ASN A 268 -6.14 19.29 17.63
C ASN A 268 -4.63 19.52 17.68
N HIS A 269 -3.99 19.61 16.53
CA HIS A 269 -2.54 19.79 16.39
C HIS A 269 -2.22 21.11 15.68
N SER A 270 -2.76 22.22 16.18
CA SER A 270 -2.60 23.54 15.57
C SER A 270 -1.14 24.04 15.52
N SER A 271 -0.26 23.49 16.35
CA SER A 271 1.19 23.76 16.32
C SER A 271 1.92 23.01 15.21
N VAL A 272 1.30 21.97 14.63
CA VAL A 272 1.89 21.19 13.53
C VAL A 272 1.47 21.76 12.19
N THR A 273 2.44 22.01 11.32
CA THR A 273 2.16 22.48 9.96
C THR A 273 1.61 21.33 9.11
N LEU A 274 0.30 21.37 8.84
CA LEU A 274 -0.41 20.50 7.90
C LEU A 274 -1.07 21.33 6.80
N GLU A 275 -1.10 20.79 5.58
CA GLU A 275 -1.71 21.40 4.41
C GLU A 275 -3.18 21.76 4.69
N PRO A 276 -3.61 23.04 4.46
CA PRO A 276 -4.99 23.46 4.75
C PRO A 276 -6.05 22.75 3.89
N ASP A 277 -5.76 22.56 2.61
CA ASP A 277 -6.66 21.89 1.69
C ASP A 277 -6.54 20.36 1.80
N PHE A 278 -7.67 19.69 1.97
CA PHE A 278 -7.70 18.24 2.14
C PHE A 278 -7.14 17.48 0.94
N VAL A 279 -7.50 17.91 -0.28
CA VAL A 279 -7.10 17.20 -1.49
C VAL A 279 -5.59 17.31 -1.70
N SER A 280 -5.06 18.53 -1.59
CA SER A 280 -3.62 18.77 -1.68
C SER A 280 -2.87 18.05 -0.56
N GLY A 281 -3.42 18.07 0.66
CA GLY A 281 -2.82 17.40 1.82
C GLY A 281 -2.75 15.87 1.67
N MET A 282 -3.77 15.26 1.06
CA MET A 282 -3.78 13.81 0.80
C MET A 282 -2.98 13.41 -0.43
N GLN A 283 -2.78 14.31 -1.38
CA GLN A 283 -1.89 14.09 -2.51
C GLN A 283 -0.41 14.11 -2.10
N ASN A 284 -0.04 14.98 -1.17
CA ASN A 284 1.31 15.08 -0.64
C ASN A 284 1.57 13.97 0.38
N HIS A 285 2.44 13.02 0.04
CA HIS A 285 2.71 11.84 0.89
C HIS A 285 3.29 12.23 2.26
N ALA A 286 4.20 13.21 2.33
CA ALA A 286 4.78 13.64 3.60
C ALA A 286 3.71 14.22 4.53
N ASN A 287 2.81 15.06 4.00
CA ASN A 287 1.72 15.62 4.76
C ASN A 287 0.69 14.56 5.19
N ALA A 288 0.32 13.66 4.28
CA ALA A 288 -0.61 12.58 4.56
C ALA A 288 -0.08 11.68 5.69
N LEU A 289 1.19 11.29 5.64
CA LEU A 289 1.81 10.46 6.66
C LEU A 289 1.93 11.17 8.02
N LYS A 290 2.22 12.48 8.06
CA LYS A 290 2.13 13.23 9.32
C LYS A 290 0.73 13.15 9.94
N ALA A 291 -0.31 13.34 9.14
CA ALA A 291 -1.69 13.22 9.61
C ALA A 291 -2.03 11.81 10.10
N MET A 292 -1.55 10.77 9.42
CA MET A 292 -1.71 9.37 9.82
C MET A 292 -1.05 9.09 11.17
N LEU A 293 0.20 9.48 11.32
CA LEU A 293 0.97 9.27 12.56
C LEU A 293 0.32 9.99 13.75
N LEU A 294 -0.15 11.22 13.57
CA LEU A 294 -0.90 11.94 14.60
C LEU A 294 -2.17 11.20 15.01
N TYR A 295 -2.96 10.74 14.03
CA TYR A 295 -4.20 10.02 14.30
C TYR A 295 -3.97 8.70 15.06
N ILE A 296 -2.98 7.91 14.65
CA ILE A 296 -2.65 6.64 15.32
C ILE A 296 -2.13 6.89 16.73
N ASN A 297 -1.26 7.89 16.89
CA ASN A 297 -0.70 8.27 18.18
C ASN A 297 -1.79 8.76 19.17
N ASP A 298 -2.72 9.60 18.69
CA ASP A 298 -3.84 10.06 19.52
C ASP A 298 -4.80 8.91 19.86
N THR A 299 -5.04 8.01 18.93
CA THR A 299 -5.80 6.78 19.17
C THR A 299 -5.15 5.96 20.28
N TRP A 300 -3.82 5.80 20.24
CA TRP A 300 -3.12 5.07 21.30
C TRP A 300 -3.18 5.79 22.64
N LYS A 301 -2.94 7.10 22.68
CA LYS A 301 -3.06 7.91 23.90
C LYS A 301 -4.41 7.73 24.59
N PHE A 302 -5.48 7.64 23.81
CA PHE A 302 -6.81 7.34 24.35
C PHE A 302 -6.92 5.89 24.85
N LEU A 303 -6.61 4.89 24.00
CA LEU A 303 -6.83 3.48 24.31
C LEU A 303 -6.07 3.03 25.56
N GLN A 304 -4.83 3.46 25.74
CA GLN A 304 -4.01 3.07 26.90
C GLN A 304 -4.54 3.59 28.25
N THR A 305 -5.49 4.54 28.24
CA THR A 305 -6.10 5.05 29.47
C THR A 305 -7.24 4.18 29.99
N THR A 306 -7.84 3.35 29.13
CA THR A 306 -9.02 2.55 29.45
C THR A 306 -8.65 1.22 30.12
N ASP A 307 -9.40 0.82 31.15
CA ASP A 307 -9.07 -0.38 31.93
C ASP A 307 -9.29 -1.66 31.14
N GLU A 308 -10.28 -1.70 30.24
CA GLU A 308 -10.55 -2.83 29.36
C GLU A 308 -9.38 -3.09 28.39
N VAL A 309 -8.75 -2.04 27.89
CA VAL A 309 -7.57 -2.16 27.03
C VAL A 309 -6.37 -2.64 27.83
N LYS A 310 -6.12 -2.07 29.03
CA LYS A 310 -5.04 -2.53 29.91
C LYS A 310 -5.19 -4.00 30.26
N GLN A 311 -6.41 -4.43 30.62
CA GLN A 311 -6.72 -5.83 30.89
C GLN A 311 -6.49 -6.71 29.67
N ALA A 312 -6.99 -6.32 28.49
CA ALA A 312 -6.83 -7.08 27.26
C ALA A 312 -5.35 -7.27 26.87
N LEU A 313 -4.53 -6.23 27.04
CA LEU A 313 -3.09 -6.31 26.79
C LEU A 313 -2.38 -7.22 27.80
N SER A 314 -2.70 -7.09 29.10
CA SER A 314 -2.07 -7.89 30.15
C SER A 314 -2.41 -9.37 30.05
N THR A 315 -3.59 -9.72 29.56
CA THR A 315 -4.04 -11.10 29.35
C THR A 315 -3.70 -11.68 28.00
N GLY A 316 -3.12 -10.88 27.07
CA GLY A 316 -2.88 -11.29 25.69
C GLY A 316 -4.16 -11.45 24.85
N THR A 317 -5.30 -10.95 25.34
CA THR A 317 -6.59 -10.97 24.62
C THR A 317 -6.56 -10.12 23.35
N ALA A 318 -5.80 -9.02 23.37
CA ALA A 318 -5.53 -8.17 22.21
C ALA A 318 -4.08 -7.69 22.24
N THR A 319 -3.55 -7.32 21.08
CA THR A 319 -2.26 -6.64 20.97
C THR A 319 -2.45 -5.15 20.68
N LYS A 320 -1.43 -4.33 20.97
CA LYS A 320 -1.43 -2.90 20.63
C LYS A 320 -1.66 -2.69 19.15
N THR A 321 -0.96 -3.46 18.31
CA THR A 321 -1.02 -3.36 16.84
C THR A 321 -2.42 -3.67 16.32
N GLU A 322 -3.08 -4.73 16.82
CA GLU A 322 -4.46 -5.04 16.44
C GLU A 322 -5.45 -3.93 16.85
N LEU A 323 -5.30 -3.37 18.04
CA LEU A 323 -6.17 -2.30 18.52
C LEU A 323 -5.98 -1.02 17.72
N LEU A 324 -4.75 -0.69 17.33
CA LEU A 324 -4.45 0.47 16.48
C LEU A 324 -4.97 0.26 15.06
N ALA A 325 -4.79 -0.92 14.48
CA ALA A 325 -5.31 -1.24 13.15
C ALA A 325 -6.86 -1.23 13.13
N ALA A 326 -7.51 -1.85 14.11
CA ALA A 326 -8.95 -1.80 14.25
C ALA A 326 -9.46 -0.37 14.45
N GLY A 327 -8.78 0.43 15.27
CA GLY A 327 -9.12 1.82 15.56
C GLY A 327 -8.91 2.74 14.36
N TYR A 328 -7.96 2.44 13.48
CA TYR A 328 -7.75 3.19 12.24
C TYR A 328 -8.90 3.01 11.25
N ASN A 329 -9.35 1.78 11.06
CA ASN A 329 -10.46 1.48 10.15
C ASN A 329 -11.83 1.85 10.71
N SER A 330 -12.04 1.71 12.03
CA SER A 330 -13.33 1.95 12.69
C SER A 330 -13.24 3.03 13.78
N ASN A 331 -14.30 3.17 14.57
CA ASN A 331 -14.29 4.11 15.68
C ASN A 331 -13.51 3.53 16.89
N PRO A 332 -12.30 4.06 17.22
CA PRO A 332 -11.47 3.55 18.28
C PRO A 332 -12.15 3.62 19.68
N TYR A 333 -13.07 4.56 19.87
CA TYR A 333 -13.78 4.74 21.13
C TYR A 333 -14.78 3.63 21.47
N ARG A 334 -15.10 2.76 20.49
CA ARG A 334 -15.94 1.57 20.70
C ARG A 334 -15.14 0.34 21.10
N LEU A 335 -13.82 0.34 20.88
CA LEU A 335 -12.97 -0.82 21.16
C LEU A 335 -13.03 -1.29 22.63
N PRO A 336 -13.00 -0.40 23.64
CA PRO A 336 -13.16 -0.82 25.05
C PRO A 336 -14.47 -1.60 25.28
N ASN A 337 -15.58 -1.16 24.69
CA ASN A 337 -16.87 -1.85 24.82
C ASN A 337 -16.86 -3.23 24.15
N TYR A 338 -16.19 -3.38 22.98
CA TYR A 338 -16.05 -4.69 22.35
C TYR A 338 -15.20 -5.64 23.18
N LEU A 339 -14.13 -5.15 23.80
CA LEU A 339 -13.28 -5.91 24.72
C LEU A 339 -14.04 -6.34 25.97
N ALA A 340 -14.79 -5.42 26.61
CA ALA A 340 -15.59 -5.69 27.79
C ALA A 340 -16.66 -6.76 27.55
N ASN A 341 -17.37 -6.66 26.42
CA ASN A 341 -18.49 -7.57 26.11
C ASN A 341 -18.04 -8.89 25.47
N GLY A 342 -16.92 -8.90 24.76
CA GLY A 342 -16.48 -10.06 23.98
C GLY A 342 -15.33 -10.85 24.61
N GLY A 343 -14.58 -10.27 25.54
CA GLY A 343 -13.37 -10.90 26.06
C GLY A 343 -12.45 -11.39 24.93
N SER A 344 -12.05 -12.65 24.92
CA SER A 344 -11.24 -13.26 23.86
C SER A 344 -11.93 -13.28 22.49
N GLY A 345 -13.26 -13.19 22.44
CA GLY A 345 -14.07 -13.15 21.22
C GLY A 345 -14.36 -11.74 20.70
N TRP A 346 -13.75 -10.68 21.24
CA TRP A 346 -14.03 -9.28 20.89
C TRP A 346 -13.97 -8.98 19.38
N ARG A 347 -13.11 -9.72 18.65
CA ARG A 347 -12.93 -9.56 17.20
C ARG A 347 -14.20 -9.90 16.41
N SER A 348 -15.09 -10.75 16.93
CA SER A 348 -16.38 -11.06 16.32
C SER A 348 -17.43 -9.96 16.51
N LEU A 349 -17.21 -9.05 17.46
CA LEU A 349 -18.14 -7.95 17.78
C LEU A 349 -17.86 -6.67 16.99
N ILE A 350 -16.65 -6.51 16.47
CA ILE A 350 -16.34 -5.37 15.61
C ILE A 350 -17.03 -5.50 14.24
N PRO A 351 -17.23 -4.40 13.50
CA PRO A 351 -17.84 -4.44 12.17
C PRO A 351 -17.15 -5.45 11.24
N ALA A 352 -17.91 -6.14 10.39
CA ALA A 352 -17.37 -7.15 9.45
C ALA A 352 -16.28 -6.59 8.54
N GLU A 353 -16.39 -5.32 8.13
CA GLU A 353 -15.35 -4.62 7.39
C GLU A 353 -14.05 -4.53 8.21
N THR A 354 -14.14 -4.18 9.50
CA THR A 354 -12.99 -4.09 10.39
C THR A 354 -12.38 -5.46 10.67
N GLN A 355 -13.19 -6.53 10.73
CA GLN A 355 -12.67 -7.91 10.82
C GLN A 355 -11.84 -8.27 9.59
N MET A 356 -12.32 -7.93 8.39
CA MET A 356 -11.57 -8.12 7.15
C MET A 356 -10.29 -7.28 7.14
N TYR A 357 -10.38 -6.03 7.56
CA TYR A 357 -9.23 -5.13 7.68
C TYR A 357 -8.13 -5.70 8.58
N LEU A 358 -8.49 -6.23 9.75
CA LEU A 358 -7.54 -6.92 10.63
C LEU A 358 -6.92 -8.17 9.97
N SER A 359 -7.71 -8.93 9.21
CA SER A 359 -7.18 -10.09 8.49
C SER A 359 -6.16 -9.68 7.41
N ILE A 360 -6.40 -8.56 6.73
CA ILE A 360 -5.45 -7.99 5.76
C ILE A 360 -4.20 -7.50 6.52
N TYR A 361 -4.38 -6.77 7.62
CA TYR A 361 -3.26 -6.27 8.44
C TYR A 361 -2.35 -7.41 8.89
N GLN A 362 -2.90 -8.47 9.47
CA GLN A 362 -2.15 -9.65 9.90
C GLN A 362 -1.41 -10.33 8.76
N SER A 363 -2.03 -10.37 7.58
CA SER A 363 -1.38 -10.91 6.39
C SER A 363 -0.22 -10.04 5.92
N VAL A 364 -0.37 -8.71 5.90
CA VAL A 364 0.71 -7.78 5.54
C VAL A 364 1.85 -7.88 6.55
N ASP A 365 1.55 -7.88 7.84
CA ASP A 365 2.51 -8.03 8.93
C ASP A 365 3.35 -9.32 8.82
N SER A 366 2.73 -10.42 8.35
CA SER A 366 3.41 -11.71 8.17
C SER A 366 4.25 -11.83 6.88
N HIS A 367 4.02 -10.98 5.87
CA HIS A 367 4.70 -11.07 4.56
C HIS A 367 5.63 -9.89 4.27
N VAL A 368 5.47 -8.77 4.96
CA VAL A 368 6.24 -7.55 4.70
C VAL A 368 6.95 -7.11 5.98
N GLU A 369 8.23 -7.41 6.10
CA GLU A 369 9.07 -6.86 7.15
C GLU A 369 9.55 -5.46 6.76
N PHE A 370 9.26 -4.45 7.59
CA PHE A 370 9.90 -3.15 7.53
C PHE A 370 11.08 -3.11 8.49
N ASP A 371 12.20 -2.50 8.07
CA ASP A 371 13.34 -2.31 8.95
C ASP A 371 12.91 -1.48 10.17
N ARG A 372 13.09 -2.02 11.37
CA ARG A 372 12.77 -1.29 12.61
C ARG A 372 13.59 -0.02 12.66
N THR A 373 12.92 1.09 12.73
CA THR A 373 13.56 2.38 12.93
C THR A 373 14.10 2.44 14.34
N THR A 374 15.40 2.30 14.51
CA THR A 374 16.07 2.64 15.77
C THR A 374 16.02 4.17 15.91
N THR A 375 14.97 4.69 16.53
CA THR A 375 15.01 6.04 17.06
C THR A 375 15.97 6.04 18.24
N ALA A 376 16.92 6.96 18.27
CA ALA A 376 18.01 7.05 19.26
C ALA A 376 17.55 7.30 20.71
N THR A 377 16.30 6.93 21.07
CA THR A 377 15.67 7.17 22.37
C THR A 377 15.11 5.91 23.06
N ASP A 378 15.24 4.72 22.46
CA ASP A 378 14.70 3.50 23.08
C ASP A 378 15.61 2.93 24.20
N ASP A 379 16.77 3.55 24.47
CA ASP A 379 17.78 3.05 25.44
C ASP A 379 17.89 3.88 26.73
N ALA A 380 16.84 4.65 27.05
CA ALA A 380 16.77 5.35 28.36
C ALA A 380 15.80 4.64 29.31
N THR A 381 16.26 3.58 29.95
CA THR A 381 15.68 3.13 31.23
C THR A 381 15.79 4.25 32.25
N LEU A 382 14.84 5.16 32.24
CA LEU A 382 14.69 6.15 33.31
C LEU A 382 13.95 5.52 34.50
N THR A 383 14.72 5.11 35.48
CA THR A 383 14.24 5.03 36.84
C THR A 383 13.87 6.45 37.31
N VAL A 384 12.59 6.79 37.27
CA VAL A 384 12.08 8.02 37.89
C VAL A 384 11.16 7.63 39.02
N SER A 385 11.57 8.04 40.23
CA SER A 385 10.74 8.04 41.43
C SER A 385 9.51 8.95 41.24
N PRO A 386 8.36 8.59 41.82
CA PRO A 386 7.11 9.33 41.59
C PRO A 386 7.08 10.62 42.39
N SER A 387 7.02 11.76 41.74
CA SER A 387 6.52 13.00 42.33
C SER A 387 5.19 13.37 41.67
N ALA A 388 4.19 13.44 42.53
CA ALA A 388 2.80 13.73 42.21
C ALA A 388 2.59 15.17 41.70
N SER A 389 1.53 15.31 40.95
CA SER A 389 0.81 16.51 40.50
C SER A 389 1.13 16.98 39.09
N LEU A 390 0.22 16.62 38.19
CA LEU A 390 -0.25 17.40 36.99
C LEU A 390 -1.19 16.55 36.10
N ALA A 391 -2.09 15.76 36.73
CA ALA A 391 -2.99 14.86 35.98
C ALA A 391 -4.39 15.45 35.68
N SER A 392 -4.67 16.74 35.97
CA SER A 392 -6.05 17.25 35.96
C SER A 392 -6.49 17.98 34.71
N GLU A 393 -5.59 18.54 33.88
CA GLU A 393 -6.01 19.37 32.73
C GLU A 393 -6.06 18.64 31.36
N ALA A 394 -5.34 17.55 31.21
CA ALA A 394 -5.33 16.83 29.93
C ALA A 394 -6.61 16.01 29.66
N THR A 395 -7.34 15.64 30.71
CA THR A 395 -8.53 14.76 30.60
C THR A 395 -9.76 15.49 30.08
N SER A 396 -9.91 16.80 30.36
CA SER A 396 -11.11 17.56 29.96
C SER A 396 -11.14 17.91 28.47
N THR A 397 -9.99 18.09 27.83
CA THR A 397 -9.90 18.45 26.40
C THR A 397 -10.12 17.23 25.50
N LEU A 398 -9.70 16.05 25.93
CA LEU A 398 -9.93 14.80 25.20
C LEU A 398 -11.41 14.36 25.22
N ILE A 399 -12.12 14.58 26.32
CA ILE A 399 -13.53 14.17 26.46
C ILE A 399 -14.45 15.00 25.53
N SER A 400 -14.16 16.27 25.26
CA SER A 400 -14.96 17.09 24.32
C SER A 400 -14.80 16.67 22.86
N TRP A 401 -13.69 16.04 22.48
CA TRP A 401 -13.40 15.59 21.13
C TRP A 401 -14.12 14.29 20.78
N VAL A 402 -14.35 13.43 21.76
CA VAL A 402 -14.99 12.10 21.62
C VAL A 402 -16.40 12.16 21.02
N GLY A 403 -17.17 13.22 21.31
CA GLY A 403 -18.55 13.36 20.85
C GLY A 403 -18.72 13.62 19.34
N ASN A 404 -17.64 13.97 18.63
CA ASN A 404 -17.72 14.49 17.27
C ASN A 404 -17.15 13.56 16.17
N LEU A 405 -16.54 12.43 16.51
CA LEU A 405 -16.13 11.43 15.54
C LEU A 405 -17.33 10.57 15.11
N ILE A 406 -17.86 10.84 13.94
CA ILE A 406 -18.83 9.96 13.29
C ILE A 406 -18.07 8.72 12.80
N PRO A 407 -18.58 7.49 13.01
CA PRO A 407 -18.01 6.29 12.40
C PRO A 407 -17.88 6.50 10.90
N ARG A 408 -16.81 5.97 10.29
CA ARG A 408 -16.76 5.87 8.83
C ARG A 408 -18.03 5.16 8.39
N PRO A 409 -18.82 5.69 7.44
CA PRO A 409 -19.88 4.91 6.85
C PRO A 409 -19.25 3.66 6.21
N THR A 410 -19.83 2.51 6.45
CA THR A 410 -19.48 1.27 5.78
C THR A 410 -19.45 1.53 4.28
N LEU A 411 -18.31 1.29 3.64
CA LEU A 411 -18.23 1.37 2.19
C LEU A 411 -19.16 0.32 1.62
N PRO A 412 -20.18 0.69 0.82
CA PRO A 412 -20.87 -0.32 0.04
C PRO A 412 -19.82 -0.98 -0.85
N SER A 413 -19.79 -2.29 -0.85
CA SER A 413 -19.03 -3.06 -1.82
C SER A 413 -19.34 -2.48 -3.19
N ILE A 414 -18.36 -1.82 -3.80
CA ILE A 414 -18.51 -1.27 -5.15
C ILE A 414 -18.66 -2.47 -6.07
N SER A 415 -19.91 -2.86 -6.31
CA SER A 415 -20.25 -3.63 -7.49
C SER A 415 -20.14 -2.67 -8.66
N ILE A 416 -18.98 -2.66 -9.28
CA ILE A 416 -18.76 -1.95 -10.54
C ILE A 416 -19.55 -2.74 -11.59
N ARG A 417 -20.64 -2.14 -12.04
CA ARG A 417 -21.24 -2.49 -13.33
C ARG A 417 -20.42 -1.91 -14.45
#